data_aa1c810f71381e47ce1029f4bdef1ff6
#
_entry.id   aa1c810f71381e47ce1029f4bdef1ff6
#
_cell.length_a   1.000
_cell.length_b   1.000
_cell.length_c   1.000
_cell.angle_alpha   90.00
_cell.angle_beta   90.00
_cell.angle_gamma   90.00
#
_symmetry.space_group_name_H-M   'P 1'
#
loop_
_entity.id
_entity.type
_entity.pdbx_description
1 polymer ?
#
loop_
_entity_poly.entity_id
_entity_poly.type
_entity_poly.pdbx_seq_one_letter_code
_entity_poly.pdbx_strand_id
1 'polypeptide(L)'
;MLDAACVLLASDHVEGSVHVLTVPDGTVTARLTGRHLSEHAGFLALPGGRVACVDDRRGELLVLDPFGDELVERAVPVAVPAEHLACDPSGRLLAVTTGLGRNTEPWSDLLTVVDLATGEAARVRTRVGEPGVTVLGDDDPLVVLRHREPGALAVHRFAALLAAAPGCPSVTPHAVLPLPDDGHGDAQAPASQEVFAATGEGVHRARRDGDALVAGTVIPWGSSARGWYLRLDTRRPALWSTLRGGAPDPLRWPEWTNQAWRHDLATGRTRRTEIGPGLVFRLALARDHTAFTRIHPDGDELVLLGTDDTVRRVPLPAMDGAPRRGGTPWEGVQRRAVAASPGSDWVAVTRGGHGEVHLVHAGTGEEAARLRPGTPLHHGGHLALRTRDDGADGDPVGR
;
A
#
# COMPACT_ATOMS: atom_id res chain seq x y z
N MET A 1 -26.97 -5.28 12.31
CA MET A 1 -26.74 -5.07 10.88
C MET A 1 -26.10 -6.35 10.37
N LEU A 2 -26.63 -6.99 9.32
CA LEU A 2 -25.91 -8.08 8.66
C LEU A 2 -24.62 -7.49 8.13
N ASP A 3 -23.45 -8.06 8.51
CA ASP A 3 -22.17 -7.64 7.94
C ASP A 3 -22.26 -7.76 6.42
N ALA A 4 -21.90 -6.69 5.71
CA ALA A 4 -21.79 -6.73 4.27
C ALA A 4 -20.85 -7.90 3.89
N ALA A 5 -21.17 -8.63 2.83
CA ALA A 5 -20.36 -9.75 2.38
C ALA A 5 -18.89 -9.29 2.26
N CYS A 6 -18.01 -9.92 3.03
CA CYS A 6 -16.61 -9.58 3.10
C CYS A 6 -15.78 -10.74 2.52
N VAL A 7 -14.78 -10.41 1.71
CA VAL A 7 -13.86 -11.38 1.14
C VAL A 7 -12.41 -11.00 1.41
N LEU A 8 -11.56 -12.02 1.50
CA LEU A 8 -10.12 -11.89 1.62
C LEU A 8 -9.46 -12.40 0.34
N LEU A 9 -8.68 -11.56 -0.33
CA LEU A 9 -7.73 -12.00 -1.34
C LEU A 9 -6.39 -12.25 -0.63
N ALA A 10 -5.83 -13.43 -0.83
CA ALA A 10 -4.52 -13.82 -0.31
C ALA A 10 -3.64 -14.31 -1.47
N SER A 11 -2.50 -13.65 -1.68
CA SER A 11 -1.57 -13.99 -2.75
C SER A 11 -0.23 -14.44 -2.19
N ASP A 12 0.31 -15.49 -2.80
CA ASP A 12 1.70 -15.91 -2.67
C ASP A 12 2.43 -15.61 -3.98
N HIS A 13 3.23 -14.56 -3.98
CA HIS A 13 3.93 -14.11 -5.19
C HIS A 13 5.07 -15.06 -5.60
N VAL A 14 5.59 -15.86 -4.66
CA VAL A 14 6.64 -16.87 -4.93
C VAL A 14 6.03 -18.08 -5.60
N GLU A 15 4.95 -18.65 -5.05
CA GLU A 15 4.23 -19.80 -5.62
C GLU A 15 3.38 -19.43 -6.84
N GLY A 16 3.10 -18.16 -7.03
CA GLY A 16 2.30 -17.66 -8.13
C GLY A 16 0.81 -18.00 -8.01
N SER A 17 0.23 -17.73 -6.85
CA SER A 17 -1.17 -18.01 -6.59
C SER A 17 -1.91 -16.82 -5.96
N VAL A 18 -3.19 -16.70 -6.29
CA VAL A 18 -4.14 -15.79 -5.64
C VAL A 18 -5.37 -16.59 -5.26
N HIS A 19 -5.79 -16.48 -4.02
CA HIS A 19 -6.97 -17.16 -3.47
C HIS A 19 -7.96 -16.13 -2.97
N VAL A 20 -9.24 -16.34 -3.25
CA VAL A 20 -10.35 -15.55 -2.70
C VAL A 20 -11.06 -16.41 -1.67
N LEU A 21 -11.22 -15.89 -0.45
CA LEU A 21 -11.86 -16.57 0.65
C LEU A 21 -13.00 -15.72 1.19
N THR A 22 -14.12 -16.36 1.52
CA THR A 22 -15.18 -15.69 2.29
C THR A 22 -14.74 -15.43 3.72
N VAL A 23 -15.24 -14.38 4.32
CA VAL A 23 -14.95 -13.98 5.70
C VAL A 23 -16.26 -13.97 6.49
N PRO A 24 -16.36 -14.62 7.67
CA PRO A 24 -15.24 -15.19 8.44
C PRO A 24 -14.98 -16.70 8.23
N ASP A 25 -15.77 -17.42 7.45
CA ASP A 25 -15.77 -18.89 7.38
C ASP A 25 -14.58 -19.49 6.59
N GLY A 26 -13.89 -18.69 5.79
CA GLY A 26 -12.65 -19.09 5.09
C GLY A 26 -12.86 -20.04 3.91
N THR A 27 -14.08 -20.13 3.38
CA THR A 27 -14.34 -20.92 2.18
C THR A 27 -13.64 -20.30 0.98
N VAL A 28 -12.80 -21.06 0.28
CA VAL A 28 -12.17 -20.63 -0.96
C VAL A 28 -13.19 -20.62 -2.08
N THR A 29 -13.53 -19.44 -2.60
CA THR A 29 -14.52 -19.26 -3.66
C THR A 29 -13.90 -19.18 -5.06
N ALA A 30 -12.64 -18.69 -5.14
CA ALA A 30 -11.93 -18.61 -6.41
C ALA A 30 -10.41 -18.75 -6.19
N ARG A 31 -9.71 -19.17 -7.24
CA ARG A 31 -8.26 -19.32 -7.26
C ARG A 31 -7.69 -19.00 -8.64
N LEU A 32 -6.58 -18.24 -8.64
CA LEU A 32 -5.69 -18.10 -9.80
C LEU A 32 -4.38 -18.82 -9.51
N THR A 33 -3.84 -19.51 -10.52
CA THR A 33 -2.52 -20.16 -10.44
C THR A 33 -1.64 -19.70 -11.59
N GLY A 34 -0.31 -19.75 -11.40
CA GLY A 34 0.67 -19.26 -12.38
C GLY A 34 0.61 -17.74 -12.55
N ARG A 35 0.23 -17.02 -11.49
CA ARG A 35 0.18 -15.55 -11.41
C ARG A 35 1.11 -15.05 -10.31
N HIS A 36 2.26 -14.57 -10.71
CA HIS A 36 3.31 -14.10 -9.79
C HIS A 36 3.17 -12.59 -9.62
N LEU A 37 2.42 -12.19 -8.59
CA LEU A 37 2.19 -10.78 -8.32
C LEU A 37 3.49 -10.09 -7.94
N SER A 38 3.61 -8.81 -8.31
CA SER A 38 4.73 -7.98 -7.91
C SER A 38 4.90 -7.96 -6.40
N GLU A 39 6.12 -8.19 -5.94
CA GLU A 39 6.46 -8.15 -4.50
C GLU A 39 6.25 -6.75 -3.92
N HIS A 40 6.48 -5.69 -4.71
CA HIS A 40 6.43 -4.31 -4.24
C HIS A 40 5.06 -3.66 -4.44
N ALA A 41 4.42 -3.84 -5.58
CA ALA A 41 3.18 -3.15 -5.91
C ALA A 41 1.96 -3.65 -5.10
N GLY A 42 1.89 -4.94 -4.75
CA GLY A 42 0.79 -5.50 -3.97
C GLY A 42 -0.58 -5.39 -4.65
N PHE A 43 -1.64 -5.22 -3.86
CA PHE A 43 -3.00 -4.98 -4.31
C PHE A 43 -3.35 -3.49 -4.18
N LEU A 44 -3.86 -2.89 -5.25
CA LEU A 44 -4.50 -1.58 -5.25
C LEU A 44 -6.01 -1.74 -5.14
N ALA A 45 -6.64 -1.09 -4.17
CA ALA A 45 -8.07 -1.11 -4.01
C ALA A 45 -8.77 -0.27 -5.09
N LEU A 46 -9.80 -0.83 -5.72
CA LEU A 46 -10.67 -0.18 -6.69
C LEU A 46 -12.11 -0.10 -6.15
N PRO A 47 -12.96 0.80 -6.69
CA PRO A 47 -14.36 0.88 -6.31
C PRO A 47 -15.11 -0.44 -6.52
N GLY A 48 -16.13 -0.68 -5.70
CA GLY A 48 -16.97 -1.89 -5.80
C GLY A 48 -16.31 -3.15 -5.24
N GLY A 49 -15.29 -2.97 -4.38
CA GLY A 49 -14.56 -4.09 -3.75
C GLY A 49 -13.55 -4.78 -4.68
N ARG A 50 -13.39 -4.30 -5.92
CA ARG A 50 -12.39 -4.80 -6.86
C ARG A 50 -10.96 -4.43 -6.40
N VAL A 51 -9.97 -5.09 -6.98
CA VAL A 51 -8.55 -4.78 -6.77
C VAL A 51 -7.78 -4.84 -8.09
N ALA A 52 -6.74 -4.01 -8.22
CA ALA A 52 -5.76 -4.14 -9.28
C ALA A 52 -4.45 -4.69 -8.70
N CYS A 53 -3.71 -5.47 -9.49
CA CYS A 53 -2.39 -5.98 -9.16
C CYS A 53 -1.60 -6.24 -10.45
N VAL A 54 -0.28 -6.40 -10.36
CA VAL A 54 0.57 -6.69 -11.51
C VAL A 54 1.17 -8.08 -11.39
N ASP A 55 1.05 -8.87 -12.46
CA ASP A 55 1.78 -10.12 -12.64
C ASP A 55 3.14 -9.81 -13.29
N ASP A 56 4.20 -9.81 -12.49
CA ASP A 56 5.55 -9.45 -12.95
C ASP A 56 6.14 -10.45 -13.95
N ARG A 57 5.71 -11.71 -13.93
CA ARG A 57 6.19 -12.71 -14.91
C ARG A 57 5.53 -12.56 -16.28
N ARG A 58 4.27 -12.14 -16.32
CA ARG A 58 3.54 -11.97 -17.57
C ARG A 58 3.58 -10.54 -18.10
N GLY A 59 3.96 -9.56 -17.26
CA GLY A 59 3.90 -8.15 -17.61
C GLY A 59 2.47 -7.68 -17.82
N GLU A 60 1.56 -8.09 -16.92
CA GLU A 60 0.14 -7.79 -17.02
C GLU A 60 -0.38 -7.12 -15.74
N LEU A 61 -1.06 -6.00 -15.90
CA LEU A 61 -1.97 -5.45 -14.88
C LEU A 61 -3.25 -6.27 -14.92
N LEU A 62 -3.65 -6.81 -13.79
CA LEU A 62 -4.89 -7.54 -13.61
C LEU A 62 -5.88 -6.70 -12.81
N VAL A 63 -7.13 -6.66 -13.24
CA VAL A 63 -8.26 -6.22 -12.41
C VAL A 63 -9.02 -7.46 -11.98
N LEU A 64 -9.13 -7.64 -10.66
CA LEU A 64 -9.82 -8.76 -10.05
C LEU A 64 -11.11 -8.27 -9.40
N ASP A 65 -12.22 -8.92 -9.74
CA ASP A 65 -13.51 -8.75 -9.07
C ASP A 65 -13.81 -10.00 -8.22
N PRO A 66 -13.55 -9.95 -6.90
CA PRO A 66 -13.81 -11.11 -6.04
C PRO A 66 -15.30 -11.38 -5.79
N PHE A 67 -16.19 -10.51 -6.27
CA PHE A 67 -17.65 -10.62 -6.14
C PHE A 67 -18.35 -10.88 -7.48
N GLY A 68 -17.59 -10.90 -8.58
CA GLY A 68 -18.09 -11.16 -9.93
C GLY A 68 -18.20 -12.66 -10.24
N ASP A 69 -18.76 -12.96 -11.39
CA ASP A 69 -18.86 -14.34 -11.90
C ASP A 69 -17.49 -14.88 -12.33
N GLU A 70 -16.62 -14.00 -12.84
CA GLU A 70 -15.25 -14.30 -13.21
C GLU A 70 -14.30 -13.44 -12.36
N LEU A 71 -13.30 -14.08 -11.73
CA LEU A 71 -12.34 -13.36 -10.86
C LEU A 71 -11.50 -12.35 -11.65
N VAL A 72 -11.06 -12.68 -12.87
CA VAL A 72 -10.28 -11.75 -13.71
C VAL A 72 -11.23 -10.99 -14.63
N GLU A 73 -11.54 -9.75 -14.27
CA GLU A 73 -12.35 -8.85 -15.10
C GLU A 73 -11.57 -8.34 -16.32
N ARG A 74 -10.27 -8.04 -16.11
CA ARG A 74 -9.42 -7.46 -17.16
C ARG A 74 -7.95 -7.80 -16.95
N ALA A 75 -7.22 -7.93 -18.08
CA ALA A 75 -5.77 -7.99 -18.11
C ALA A 75 -5.23 -7.03 -19.17
N VAL A 76 -4.23 -6.20 -18.81
CA VAL A 76 -3.64 -5.18 -19.71
C VAL A 76 -2.13 -5.28 -19.64
N PRO A 77 -1.39 -5.28 -20.77
CA PRO A 77 0.06 -5.31 -20.77
C PRO A 77 0.66 -4.06 -20.12
N VAL A 78 1.60 -4.24 -19.18
CA VAL A 78 2.33 -3.15 -18.50
C VAL A 78 3.83 -3.42 -18.43
N ALA A 79 4.61 -2.39 -18.10
CA ALA A 79 6.02 -2.57 -17.79
C ALA A 79 6.22 -3.23 -16.43
N VAL A 80 7.23 -4.09 -16.33
CA VAL A 80 7.60 -4.83 -15.10
C VAL A 80 9.12 -4.81 -14.90
N PRO A 81 9.62 -5.06 -13.66
CA PRO A 81 8.85 -5.32 -12.44
C PRO A 81 8.14 -4.08 -11.94
N ALA A 82 6.90 -4.24 -11.45
CA ALA A 82 6.11 -3.12 -10.94
C ALA A 82 6.55 -2.72 -9.53
N GLU A 83 6.68 -1.42 -9.29
CA GLU A 83 7.04 -0.86 -7.99
C GLU A 83 5.84 -0.24 -7.27
N HIS A 84 5.11 0.64 -7.97
CA HIS A 84 3.93 1.31 -7.43
C HIS A 84 2.77 1.27 -8.41
N LEU A 85 1.55 1.23 -7.85
CA LEU A 85 0.29 1.40 -8.55
C LEU A 85 -0.49 2.55 -7.93
N ALA A 86 -1.17 3.32 -8.77
CA ALA A 86 -2.15 4.29 -8.33
C ALA A 86 -3.33 4.35 -9.31
N CYS A 87 -4.49 4.81 -8.84
CA CYS A 87 -5.64 5.09 -9.70
C CYS A 87 -6.24 6.44 -9.36
N ASP A 88 -7.02 6.96 -10.31
CA ASP A 88 -7.93 8.06 -10.07
C ASP A 88 -9.07 7.65 -9.12
N PRO A 89 -9.83 8.57 -8.53
CA PRO A 89 -10.89 8.25 -7.58
C PRO A 89 -11.99 7.34 -8.15
N SER A 90 -12.22 7.37 -9.46
CA SER A 90 -13.18 6.49 -10.12
C SER A 90 -12.67 5.05 -10.29
N GLY A 91 -11.36 4.82 -10.12
CA GLY A 91 -10.69 3.54 -10.39
C GLY A 91 -10.65 3.15 -11.86
N ARG A 92 -10.80 4.13 -12.77
CA ARG A 92 -10.76 3.94 -14.22
C ARG A 92 -9.36 4.10 -14.78
N LEU A 93 -8.66 5.14 -14.36
CA LEU A 93 -7.36 5.53 -14.90
C LEU A 93 -6.25 5.10 -13.94
N LEU A 94 -5.39 4.21 -14.38
CA LEU A 94 -4.32 3.65 -13.56
C LEU A 94 -2.95 4.07 -14.07
N ALA A 95 -2.02 4.18 -13.14
CA ALA A 95 -0.60 4.38 -13.40
C ALA A 95 0.22 3.30 -12.69
N VAL A 96 1.20 2.74 -13.39
CA VAL A 96 2.11 1.69 -12.92
C VAL A 96 3.54 2.16 -13.16
N THR A 97 4.35 2.24 -12.13
CA THR A 97 5.79 2.53 -12.23
C THR A 97 6.61 1.27 -12.06
N THR A 98 7.84 1.28 -12.56
CA THR A 98 8.79 0.18 -12.40
C THR A 98 9.89 0.54 -11.42
N GLY A 99 10.42 -0.46 -10.73
CA GLY A 99 11.51 -0.33 -9.77
C GLY A 99 11.71 -1.61 -8.98
N LEU A 100 12.65 -1.62 -8.05
CA LEU A 100 12.83 -2.64 -7.01
C LEU A 100 13.45 -1.99 -5.76
N GLY A 101 13.06 -0.77 -5.44
CA GLY A 101 13.53 -0.04 -4.26
C GLY A 101 14.99 0.45 -4.33
N ARG A 102 15.73 0.14 -5.42
CA ARG A 102 17.07 0.64 -5.72
C ARG A 102 17.12 1.19 -7.13
N ASN A 103 16.83 2.41 -7.30
CA ASN A 103 16.45 3.03 -8.54
C ASN A 103 17.60 3.58 -9.37
N THR A 104 18.68 2.84 -9.48
CA THR A 104 19.80 3.17 -10.37
C THR A 104 19.77 2.39 -11.69
N GLU A 105 18.86 1.41 -11.80
CA GLU A 105 18.77 0.57 -12.98
C GLU A 105 18.04 1.28 -14.12
N PRO A 106 18.48 1.16 -15.39
CA PRO A 106 17.89 1.87 -16.51
C PRO A 106 16.40 1.61 -16.75
N TRP A 107 15.88 0.48 -16.30
CA TRP A 107 14.47 0.08 -16.44
C TRP A 107 13.57 0.63 -15.31
N SER A 108 14.14 1.24 -14.27
CA SER A 108 13.37 1.87 -13.17
C SER A 108 12.76 3.24 -13.56
N ASP A 109 12.82 3.61 -14.82
CA ASP A 109 12.27 4.84 -15.39
C ASP A 109 10.95 4.63 -16.14
N LEU A 110 10.41 3.41 -16.19
CA LEU A 110 9.22 3.12 -16.96
C LEU A 110 7.93 3.48 -16.20
N LEU A 111 7.06 4.18 -16.90
CA LEU A 111 5.70 4.47 -16.47
C LEU A 111 4.73 3.91 -17.51
N THR A 112 3.75 3.12 -17.06
CA THR A 112 2.61 2.70 -17.88
C THR A 112 1.36 3.36 -17.34
N VAL A 113 0.60 4.01 -18.21
CA VAL A 113 -0.75 4.52 -17.91
C VAL A 113 -1.80 3.69 -18.64
N VAL A 114 -2.93 3.45 -17.99
CA VAL A 114 -3.99 2.55 -18.49
C VAL A 114 -5.34 3.20 -18.29
N ASP A 115 -6.16 3.26 -19.34
CA ASP A 115 -7.59 3.52 -19.24
C ASP A 115 -8.34 2.19 -19.24
N LEU A 116 -8.88 1.80 -18.11
CA LEU A 116 -9.61 0.53 -17.97
C LEU A 116 -10.92 0.50 -18.75
N ALA A 117 -11.55 1.64 -19.03
CA ALA A 117 -12.80 1.66 -19.79
C ALA A 117 -12.58 1.27 -21.25
N THR A 118 -11.51 1.76 -21.86
CA THR A 118 -11.15 1.46 -23.27
C THR A 118 -10.21 0.27 -23.40
N GLY A 119 -9.42 -0.05 -22.35
CA GLY A 119 -8.31 -1.01 -22.40
C GLY A 119 -7.06 -0.43 -23.06
N GLU A 120 -7.06 0.88 -23.32
CA GLU A 120 -5.93 1.58 -23.91
C GLU A 120 -4.80 1.74 -22.88
N ALA A 121 -3.56 1.52 -23.32
CA ALA A 121 -2.40 1.67 -22.47
C ALA A 121 -1.25 2.29 -23.25
N ALA A 122 -0.50 3.18 -22.59
CA ALA A 122 0.71 3.76 -23.12
C ALA A 122 1.88 3.60 -22.14
N ARG A 123 3.06 3.33 -22.69
CA ARG A 123 4.30 3.18 -21.95
C ARG A 123 5.26 4.29 -22.33
N VAL A 124 5.83 4.94 -21.33
CA VAL A 124 6.79 6.05 -21.50
C VAL A 124 8.00 5.88 -20.58
N ARG A 125 9.07 6.59 -20.90
CA ARG A 125 10.22 6.76 -20.01
C ARG A 125 10.14 8.09 -19.30
N THR A 126 10.35 8.06 -18.00
CA THR A 126 10.42 9.23 -17.12
C THR A 126 11.85 9.35 -16.55
N ARG A 127 12.00 9.94 -15.39
CA ARG A 127 13.29 10.00 -14.70
C ARG A 127 13.45 8.78 -13.79
N VAL A 128 14.64 8.18 -13.78
CA VAL A 128 15.05 7.18 -12.80
C VAL A 128 15.00 7.77 -11.38
N GLY A 129 14.77 6.99 -10.36
CA GLY A 129 14.90 7.44 -8.96
C GLY A 129 13.70 7.17 -8.06
N GLU A 130 13.26 5.93 -7.97
CA GLU A 130 12.23 5.43 -7.03
C GLU A 130 10.89 6.18 -7.16
N PRO A 131 10.24 6.12 -8.31
CA PRO A 131 9.05 6.92 -8.56
C PRO A 131 7.83 6.35 -7.82
N GLY A 132 7.54 6.90 -6.63
CA GLY A 132 6.20 6.80 -6.05
C GLY A 132 5.21 7.42 -7.04
N VAL A 133 3.96 6.97 -7.05
CA VAL A 133 2.96 7.45 -8.02
C VAL A 133 1.62 7.71 -7.36
N THR A 134 0.99 8.81 -7.75
CA THR A 134 -0.41 9.13 -7.46
C THR A 134 -1.11 9.60 -8.73
N VAL A 135 -2.44 9.39 -8.81
CA VAL A 135 -3.28 9.89 -9.92
C VAL A 135 -4.32 10.83 -9.33
N LEU A 136 -4.19 12.12 -9.60
CA LEU A 136 -4.92 13.19 -8.93
C LEU A 136 -5.93 13.85 -9.85
N GLY A 137 -7.19 13.87 -9.47
CA GLY A 137 -8.31 14.49 -10.21
C GLY A 137 -9.16 13.50 -10.98
N ASP A 138 -10.37 13.93 -11.37
CA ASP A 138 -11.38 13.10 -12.03
C ASP A 138 -11.46 13.37 -13.54
N ASP A 139 -11.67 14.65 -13.95
CA ASP A 139 -11.97 14.98 -15.35
C ASP A 139 -10.71 15.13 -16.23
N ASP A 140 -9.63 15.66 -15.69
CA ASP A 140 -8.32 15.81 -16.37
C ASP A 140 -7.22 15.44 -15.37
N PRO A 141 -7.05 14.14 -15.10
CA PRO A 141 -6.17 13.70 -14.02
C PRO A 141 -4.69 13.96 -14.32
N LEU A 142 -3.97 14.25 -13.25
CA LEU A 142 -2.54 14.38 -13.25
C LEU A 142 -1.91 13.10 -12.69
N VAL A 143 -0.88 12.59 -13.35
CA VAL A 143 0.04 11.61 -12.78
C VAL A 143 1.15 12.36 -12.09
N VAL A 144 1.31 12.14 -10.80
CA VAL A 144 2.37 12.76 -9.99
C VAL A 144 3.36 11.68 -9.59
N LEU A 145 4.60 11.83 -10.02
CA LEU A 145 5.70 10.93 -9.67
C LEU A 145 6.54 11.55 -8.57
N ARG A 146 6.66 10.85 -7.45
CA ARG A 146 7.57 11.23 -6.38
C ARG A 146 8.94 10.61 -6.63
N HIS A 147 9.91 11.44 -6.91
CA HIS A 147 11.32 11.06 -7.03
C HIS A 147 12.08 11.31 -5.73
N ARG A 148 13.09 10.48 -5.48
CA ARG A 148 13.85 10.54 -4.25
C ARG A 148 15.13 11.35 -4.36
N GLU A 149 15.87 11.23 -5.47
CA GLU A 149 17.18 11.87 -5.62
C GLU A 149 17.43 12.27 -7.09
N PRO A 150 17.44 13.59 -7.39
CA PRO A 150 17.01 14.70 -6.53
C PRO A 150 15.52 14.62 -6.20
N GLY A 151 15.15 15.02 -4.96
CA GLY A 151 13.77 14.96 -4.47
C GLY A 151 12.85 15.88 -5.25
N ALA A 152 11.73 15.34 -5.73
CA ALA A 152 10.75 16.12 -6.46
C ALA A 152 9.39 15.40 -6.58
N LEU A 153 8.34 16.19 -6.78
CA LEU A 153 7.08 15.75 -7.39
C LEU A 153 7.07 16.21 -8.86
N ALA A 154 7.16 15.24 -9.77
CA ALA A 154 7.09 15.50 -11.21
C ALA A 154 5.66 15.27 -11.70
N VAL A 155 5.07 16.27 -12.35
CA VAL A 155 3.65 16.29 -12.74
C VAL A 155 3.53 16.05 -14.24
N HIS A 156 2.67 15.11 -14.61
CA HIS A 156 2.32 14.81 -16.00
C HIS A 156 0.80 14.83 -16.17
N ARG A 157 0.30 15.28 -17.31
CA ARG A 157 -1.11 15.12 -17.67
C ARG A 157 -1.37 13.68 -18.11
N PHE A 158 -2.35 13.02 -17.53
CA PHE A 158 -2.67 11.63 -17.86
C PHE A 158 -2.99 11.46 -19.36
N ALA A 159 -3.81 12.34 -19.91
CA ALA A 159 -4.18 12.31 -21.32
C ALA A 159 -2.96 12.46 -22.27
N ALA A 160 -1.99 13.30 -21.91
CA ALA A 160 -0.77 13.45 -22.70
C ALA A 160 0.12 12.19 -22.65
N LEU A 161 0.17 11.51 -21.51
CA LEU A 161 0.88 10.23 -21.38
C LEU A 161 0.19 9.13 -22.20
N LEU A 162 -1.14 9.05 -22.16
CA LEU A 162 -1.90 8.04 -22.89
C LEU A 162 -1.80 8.25 -24.41
N ALA A 163 -1.72 9.50 -24.86
CA ALA A 163 -1.54 9.86 -26.27
C ALA A 163 -0.07 9.78 -26.75
N ALA A 164 0.86 9.30 -25.91
CA ALA A 164 2.26 9.21 -26.28
C ALA A 164 2.48 8.25 -27.46
N ALA A 165 3.42 8.58 -28.33
CA ALA A 165 3.73 7.76 -29.50
C ALA A 165 4.14 6.33 -29.10
N PRO A 166 3.81 5.30 -29.92
CA PRO A 166 4.29 3.95 -29.68
C PRO A 166 5.83 3.89 -29.61
N GLY A 167 6.38 2.89 -28.90
CA GLY A 167 7.83 2.68 -28.82
C GLY A 167 8.47 3.24 -27.54
N CYS A 168 7.67 3.56 -26.53
CA CYS A 168 8.16 3.98 -25.21
C CYS A 168 9.02 5.25 -25.25
N PRO A 169 8.48 6.39 -25.73
CA PRO A 169 9.23 7.64 -25.82
C PRO A 169 9.59 8.18 -24.43
N SER A 170 10.69 8.93 -24.35
CA SER A 170 11.00 9.73 -23.16
C SER A 170 10.08 10.94 -23.10
N VAL A 171 9.55 11.20 -21.90
CA VAL A 171 8.68 12.34 -21.63
C VAL A 171 9.28 13.23 -20.54
N THR A 172 9.06 14.53 -20.67
CA THR A 172 9.39 15.50 -19.63
C THR A 172 8.16 15.84 -18.81
N PRO A 173 8.28 16.06 -17.50
CA PRO A 173 7.16 16.50 -16.69
C PRO A 173 6.68 17.89 -17.16
N HIS A 174 5.36 18.12 -17.05
CA HIS A 174 4.75 19.41 -17.32
C HIS A 174 5.14 20.46 -16.27
N ALA A 175 5.22 20.02 -15.01
CA ALA A 175 5.68 20.81 -13.90
C ALA A 175 6.49 19.95 -12.91
N VAL A 176 7.33 20.61 -12.12
CA VAL A 176 8.13 19.96 -11.06
C VAL A 176 8.07 20.81 -9.81
N LEU A 177 7.73 20.18 -8.68
CA LEU A 177 7.81 20.75 -7.35
C LEU A 177 8.97 20.10 -6.59
N PRO A 178 10.03 20.84 -6.19
CA PRO A 178 11.15 20.29 -5.43
C PRO A 178 10.72 19.73 -4.05
N LEU A 179 11.36 18.64 -3.64
CA LEU A 179 11.27 18.03 -2.31
C LEU A 179 12.68 17.78 -1.76
N PRO A 180 12.84 17.52 -0.45
CA PRO A 180 14.06 16.92 0.08
C PRO A 180 14.40 15.58 -0.58
N ASP A 181 15.69 15.25 -0.68
CA ASP A 181 16.23 14.06 -1.38
C ASP A 181 15.93 12.72 -0.69
N ASP A 182 15.18 12.72 0.38
CA ASP A 182 14.88 11.54 1.18
C ASP A 182 13.39 11.14 1.18
N GLY A 183 12.61 11.65 0.22
CA GLY A 183 11.19 11.28 0.05
C GLY A 183 11.00 9.77 -0.08
N HIS A 184 9.99 9.20 0.63
CA HIS A 184 9.74 7.77 0.58
C HIS A 184 8.27 7.41 0.35
N GLY A 185 7.36 7.64 1.28
CA GLY A 185 5.94 7.30 1.11
C GLY A 185 5.15 8.47 0.52
N ASP A 186 4.10 8.16 -0.18
CA ASP A 186 3.15 9.12 -0.74
C ASP A 186 1.71 8.70 -0.45
N ALA A 187 0.81 9.66 -0.46
CA ALA A 187 -0.64 9.46 -0.39
C ALA A 187 -1.35 10.59 -1.13
N GLN A 188 -2.58 10.35 -1.55
CA GLN A 188 -3.42 11.37 -2.19
C GLN A 188 -4.73 11.56 -1.45
N ALA A 189 -5.21 12.81 -1.38
CA ALA A 189 -6.53 13.16 -0.89
C ALA A 189 -7.38 13.69 -2.06
N PRO A 190 -8.19 12.84 -2.71
CA PRO A 190 -8.93 13.22 -3.89
C PRO A 190 -9.86 14.41 -3.67
N ALA A 191 -10.56 14.44 -2.54
CA ALA A 191 -11.54 15.49 -2.23
C ALA A 191 -10.92 16.89 -2.14
N SER A 192 -9.66 17.01 -1.67
CA SER A 192 -8.94 18.29 -1.57
C SER A 192 -7.96 18.51 -2.72
N GLN A 193 -7.83 17.57 -3.63
CA GLN A 193 -6.86 17.60 -4.74
C GLN A 193 -5.43 17.78 -4.21
N GLU A 194 -5.05 17.03 -3.17
CA GLU A 194 -3.75 17.11 -2.52
C GLU A 194 -2.96 15.82 -2.64
N VAL A 195 -1.65 15.98 -2.76
CA VAL A 195 -0.65 14.91 -2.66
C VAL A 195 0.18 15.16 -1.41
N PHE A 196 0.52 14.09 -0.73
CA PHE A 196 1.36 14.09 0.46
C PHE A 196 2.59 13.24 0.21
N ALA A 197 3.76 13.70 0.59
CA ALA A 197 5.02 12.99 0.50
C ALA A 197 5.74 12.96 1.85
N ALA A 198 6.07 11.77 2.35
CA ALA A 198 6.84 11.59 3.57
C ALA A 198 8.32 11.86 3.30
N THR A 199 8.95 12.69 4.14
CA THR A 199 10.39 12.99 4.14
C THR A 199 10.94 12.87 5.56
N GLY A 200 12.24 13.09 5.75
CA GLY A 200 12.84 13.16 7.09
C GLY A 200 12.27 14.26 7.96
N GLU A 201 11.88 15.38 7.38
CA GLU A 201 11.35 16.55 8.10
C GLU A 201 9.89 16.36 8.56
N GLY A 202 9.10 15.60 7.77
CA GLY A 202 7.67 15.49 7.97
C GLY A 202 6.95 15.09 6.70
N VAL A 203 5.68 15.43 6.61
CA VAL A 203 4.84 15.21 5.44
C VAL A 203 4.71 16.51 4.66
N HIS A 204 5.27 16.55 3.46
CA HIS A 204 5.10 17.65 2.52
C HIS A 204 3.72 17.56 1.89
N ARG A 205 2.97 18.67 1.93
CA ARG A 205 1.69 18.82 1.25
C ARG A 205 1.90 19.54 -0.07
N ALA A 206 1.25 19.09 -1.10
CA ALA A 206 1.17 19.80 -2.37
C ALA A 206 -0.27 19.73 -2.88
N ARG A 207 -0.82 20.87 -3.28
CA ARG A 207 -2.18 20.96 -3.80
C ARG A 207 -2.15 21.25 -5.29
N ARG A 208 -3.06 20.64 -6.03
CA ARG A 208 -3.26 20.93 -7.44
C ARG A 208 -3.65 22.38 -7.68
N ASP A 209 -3.00 23.01 -8.64
CA ASP A 209 -3.32 24.32 -9.19
C ASP A 209 -3.21 24.27 -10.72
N GLY A 210 -4.34 24.06 -11.39
CA GLY A 210 -4.35 23.77 -12.83
C GLY A 210 -3.58 22.48 -13.14
N ASP A 211 -2.51 22.59 -13.93
CA ASP A 211 -1.64 21.49 -14.36
C ASP A 211 -0.34 21.38 -13.54
N ALA A 212 -0.27 22.08 -12.41
CA ALA A 212 0.89 22.10 -11.53
C ALA A 212 0.49 21.76 -10.09
N LEU A 213 1.50 21.64 -9.25
CA LEU A 213 1.34 21.53 -7.80
C LEU A 213 1.93 22.77 -7.12
N VAL A 214 1.22 23.27 -6.12
CA VAL A 214 1.68 24.34 -5.23
C VAL A 214 2.00 23.75 -3.87
N ALA A 215 3.19 24.06 -3.35
CA ALA A 215 3.60 23.61 -2.02
C ALA A 215 2.69 24.19 -0.93
N GLY A 216 2.24 23.33 -0.03
CA GLY A 216 1.60 23.67 1.21
C GLY A 216 2.59 23.66 2.39
N THR A 217 2.07 23.77 3.60
CA THR A 217 2.87 23.67 4.82
C THR A 217 3.29 22.23 5.08
N VAL A 218 4.54 22.03 5.54
CA VAL A 218 5.01 20.72 6.01
C VAL A 218 4.34 20.39 7.33
N ILE A 219 3.83 19.16 7.43
CA ILE A 219 3.28 18.62 8.67
C ILE A 219 4.43 17.88 9.38
N PRO A 220 4.96 18.40 10.50
CA PRO A 220 6.13 17.79 11.14
C PRO A 220 5.77 16.45 11.80
N TRP A 221 6.73 15.53 11.86
CA TRP A 221 6.58 14.31 12.64
C TRP A 221 6.41 14.57 14.13
N GLY A 222 6.92 15.71 14.60
CA GLY A 222 6.85 16.12 16.00
C GLY A 222 7.72 15.28 16.94
N SER A 223 8.70 14.57 16.42
CA SER A 223 9.71 13.79 17.15
C SER A 223 10.96 13.62 16.29
N SER A 224 12.02 13.04 16.84
CA SER A 224 13.23 12.63 16.08
C SER A 224 13.00 11.33 15.30
N ALA A 225 11.88 10.64 15.50
CA ALA A 225 11.51 9.47 14.74
C ALA A 225 10.93 9.87 13.38
N ARG A 226 11.09 9.00 12.39
CA ARG A 226 10.72 9.26 10.99
C ARG A 226 9.61 8.33 10.53
N GLY A 227 8.65 8.86 9.76
CA GLY A 227 7.68 8.10 8.97
C GLY A 227 8.23 7.73 7.60
N TRP A 228 7.85 6.53 7.11
CA TRP A 228 8.28 6.01 5.82
C TRP A 228 7.12 5.80 4.85
N TYR A 229 5.97 5.44 5.35
CA TYR A 229 4.76 5.14 4.57
C TYR A 229 3.65 6.05 5.01
N LEU A 230 2.80 6.43 4.08
CA LEU A 230 1.57 7.18 4.35
C LEU A 230 0.35 6.35 3.96
N ARG A 231 -0.71 6.52 4.70
CA ARG A 231 -2.04 6.02 4.36
C ARG A 231 -3.05 7.12 4.63
N LEU A 232 -3.95 7.34 3.68
CA LEU A 232 -5.11 8.22 3.90
C LEU A 232 -6.31 7.38 4.34
N ASP A 233 -6.91 7.74 5.46
CA ASP A 233 -8.26 7.30 5.82
C ASP A 233 -9.25 8.25 5.14
N THR A 234 -9.88 7.79 4.06
CA THR A 234 -10.81 8.62 3.27
C THR A 234 -12.15 8.82 3.97
N ARG A 235 -12.54 7.95 4.89
CA ARG A 235 -13.79 8.06 5.67
C ARG A 235 -13.69 9.07 6.81
N ARG A 236 -12.51 9.16 7.39
CA ARG A 236 -12.14 10.10 8.45
C ARG A 236 -10.88 10.82 8.01
N PRO A 237 -10.99 11.93 7.23
CA PRO A 237 -9.85 12.51 6.54
C PRO A 237 -8.64 12.69 7.45
N ALA A 238 -7.82 11.67 7.53
CA ALA A 238 -6.63 11.61 8.37
C ALA A 238 -5.50 10.85 7.68
N LEU A 239 -4.30 11.40 7.75
CA LEU A 239 -3.09 10.71 7.35
C LEU A 239 -2.58 9.83 8.50
N TRP A 240 -2.15 8.64 8.15
CA TRP A 240 -1.55 7.67 9.03
C TRP A 240 -0.14 7.30 8.59
N SER A 241 0.73 7.09 9.56
CA SER A 241 2.08 6.57 9.35
C SER A 241 2.54 5.79 10.59
N THR A 242 3.62 5.05 10.45
CA THR A 242 4.40 4.51 11.55
C THR A 242 5.69 5.28 11.64
N LEU A 243 5.95 5.93 12.78
CA LEU A 243 7.22 6.58 13.05
C LEU A 243 8.17 5.55 13.66
N ARG A 244 9.34 5.40 13.05
CA ARG A 244 10.43 4.58 13.57
C ARG A 244 11.53 5.47 14.12
N GLY A 245 11.95 5.19 15.35
CA GLY A 245 13.05 5.82 16.04
C GLY A 245 13.98 4.80 16.69
N GLY A 246 14.94 5.27 17.44
CA GLY A 246 15.95 4.45 18.11
C GLY A 246 17.30 4.46 17.41
N ALA A 247 18.18 3.52 17.75
CA ALA A 247 19.50 3.43 17.18
C ALA A 247 19.46 3.14 15.68
N PRO A 248 20.30 3.79 14.84
CA PRO A 248 20.32 3.56 13.40
C PRO A 248 20.93 2.20 13.03
N ASP A 249 21.64 1.53 13.95
CA ASP A 249 22.24 0.22 13.76
C ASP A 249 21.14 -0.83 13.53
N PRO A 250 21.08 -1.51 12.36
CA PRO A 250 20.08 -2.52 12.05
C PRO A 250 20.20 -3.77 12.93
N LEU A 251 21.33 -4.07 13.55
CA LEU A 251 21.46 -5.17 14.51
C LEU A 251 20.70 -4.90 15.80
N ARG A 252 20.41 -3.64 16.10
CA ARG A 252 19.63 -3.20 17.25
C ARG A 252 18.12 -3.03 16.95
N TRP A 253 17.63 -3.56 15.83
CA TRP A 253 16.23 -3.46 15.45
C TRP A 253 15.22 -3.92 16.53
N PRO A 254 15.52 -4.87 17.42
CA PRO A 254 14.58 -5.19 18.51
C PRO A 254 14.32 -4.02 19.47
N GLU A 255 15.24 -3.04 19.51
CA GLU A 255 15.13 -1.86 20.36
C GLU A 255 14.52 -0.65 19.62
N TRP A 256 14.27 -0.76 18.31
CA TRP A 256 13.65 0.34 17.55
C TRP A 256 12.30 0.69 18.15
N THR A 257 12.09 1.96 18.44
CA THR A 257 10.80 2.46 18.91
C THR A 257 9.86 2.69 17.73
N ASN A 258 8.57 2.39 17.90
CA ASN A 258 7.57 2.63 16.89
C ASN A 258 6.36 3.32 17.49
N GLN A 259 5.88 4.36 16.82
CA GLN A 259 4.66 5.09 17.19
C GLN A 259 3.71 5.12 15.99
N ALA A 260 2.43 4.85 16.22
CA ALA A 260 1.38 5.25 15.29
C ALA A 260 1.31 6.77 15.27
N TRP A 261 1.42 7.35 14.09
CA TRP A 261 1.25 8.77 13.84
C TRP A 261 -0.02 9.00 13.05
N ARG A 262 -0.87 9.87 13.56
CA ARG A 262 -2.11 10.28 12.91
C ARG A 262 -2.19 11.79 12.83
N HIS A 263 -2.48 12.31 11.64
CA HIS A 263 -2.76 13.73 11.42
C HIS A 263 -4.15 13.88 10.83
N ASP A 264 -5.02 14.54 11.57
CA ASP A 264 -6.39 14.86 11.15
C ASP A 264 -6.36 16.07 10.21
N LEU A 265 -6.77 15.87 8.96
CA LEU A 265 -6.72 16.91 7.93
C LEU A 265 -7.74 18.02 8.13
N ALA A 266 -8.85 17.73 8.80
CA ALA A 266 -9.90 18.73 9.05
C ALA A 266 -9.54 19.67 10.19
N THR A 267 -8.92 19.14 11.25
CA THR A 267 -8.59 19.91 12.46
C THR A 267 -7.14 20.34 12.55
N GLY A 268 -6.25 19.78 11.72
CA GLY A 268 -4.80 19.97 11.76
C GLY A 268 -4.13 19.35 13.00
N ARG A 269 -4.83 18.52 13.77
CA ARG A 269 -4.29 17.90 15.00
C ARG A 269 -3.48 16.66 14.69
N THR A 270 -2.28 16.60 15.25
CA THR A 270 -1.43 15.40 15.19
C THR A 270 -1.48 14.65 16.52
N ARG A 271 -1.58 13.31 16.45
CA ARG A 271 -1.48 12.41 17.59
C ARG A 271 -0.43 11.36 17.34
N ARG A 272 0.20 10.89 18.41
CA ARG A 272 1.18 9.80 18.41
C ARG A 272 0.83 8.84 19.53
N THR A 273 0.81 7.54 19.19
CA THR A 273 0.49 6.47 20.14
C THR A 273 1.57 5.40 20.07
N GLU A 274 2.08 4.97 21.21
CA GLU A 274 3.17 3.99 21.28
C GLU A 274 2.70 2.62 20.81
N ILE A 275 3.40 2.05 19.82
CA ILE A 275 3.18 0.67 19.33
C ILE A 275 4.08 -0.30 20.09
N GLY A 276 5.31 0.10 20.42
CA GLY A 276 6.29 -0.73 21.10
C GLY A 276 7.54 -1.03 20.27
N PRO A 277 8.54 -1.67 20.88
CA PRO A 277 9.81 -1.92 20.24
C PRO A 277 9.73 -3.03 19.19
N GLY A 278 10.66 -3.00 18.22
CA GLY A 278 10.78 -4.02 17.18
C GLY A 278 10.57 -3.47 15.78
N LEU A 279 10.08 -4.32 14.89
CA LEU A 279 9.88 -4.02 13.49
C LEU A 279 8.38 -3.85 13.20
N VAL A 280 8.00 -2.66 12.75
CA VAL A 280 6.65 -2.36 12.27
C VAL A 280 6.77 -1.85 10.84
N PHE A 281 6.19 -2.59 9.89
CA PHE A 281 6.23 -2.23 8.49
C PHE A 281 4.90 -1.72 7.97
N ARG A 282 3.82 -2.37 8.39
CA ARG A 282 2.53 -2.26 7.71
C ARG A 282 1.44 -1.85 8.67
N LEU A 283 0.52 -1.10 8.14
CA LEU A 283 -0.73 -0.77 8.81
C LEU A 283 -1.91 -1.05 7.89
N ALA A 284 -3.07 -1.31 8.47
CA ALA A 284 -4.33 -1.45 7.76
C ALA A 284 -5.44 -0.70 8.47
N LEU A 285 -6.37 -0.14 7.70
CA LEU A 285 -7.49 0.66 8.20
C LEU A 285 -8.76 -0.18 8.20
N ALA A 286 -9.26 -0.52 9.39
CA ALA A 286 -10.58 -1.10 9.62
C ALA A 286 -11.61 0.00 9.90
N ARG A 287 -12.89 -0.38 10.08
CA ARG A 287 -13.99 0.57 10.31
C ARG A 287 -13.69 1.62 11.37
N ASP A 288 -13.32 1.20 12.57
CA ASP A 288 -13.06 2.08 13.71
C ASP A 288 -11.69 1.84 14.36
N HIS A 289 -10.82 1.09 13.70
CA HIS A 289 -9.51 0.74 14.21
C HIS A 289 -8.44 0.85 13.11
N THR A 290 -7.22 1.16 13.55
CA THR A 290 -6.02 1.02 12.72
C THR A 290 -5.18 -0.13 13.28
N ALA A 291 -4.83 -1.07 12.43
CA ALA A 291 -4.10 -2.28 12.78
C ALA A 291 -2.64 -2.17 12.36
N PHE A 292 -1.72 -2.58 13.24
CA PHE A 292 -0.27 -2.61 12.99
C PHE A 292 0.27 -4.00 13.31
N THR A 293 1.11 -4.55 12.45
CA THR A 293 1.87 -5.76 12.77
C THR A 293 3.22 -5.38 13.36
N ARG A 294 3.50 -5.87 14.57
CA ARG A 294 4.78 -5.73 15.24
C ARG A 294 5.48 -7.09 15.29
N ILE A 295 6.66 -7.18 14.67
CA ILE A 295 7.54 -8.35 14.72
C ILE A 295 8.61 -8.07 15.77
N HIS A 296 8.80 -9.02 16.70
CA HIS A 296 9.80 -8.90 17.74
C HIS A 296 10.32 -10.28 18.17
N PRO A 297 11.62 -10.45 18.49
CA PRO A 297 12.18 -11.74 18.89
C PRO A 297 11.52 -12.37 20.12
N ASP A 298 10.91 -11.56 20.99
CA ASP A 298 10.23 -12.02 22.22
C ASP A 298 8.73 -12.30 22.01
N GLY A 299 8.23 -12.13 20.79
CA GLY A 299 6.85 -12.39 20.39
C GLY A 299 6.27 -11.31 19.48
N ASP A 300 5.61 -11.76 18.45
CA ASP A 300 4.90 -10.90 17.50
C ASP A 300 3.53 -10.50 18.02
N GLU A 301 3.05 -9.34 17.63
CA GLU A 301 1.73 -8.84 18.01
C GLU A 301 1.02 -8.16 16.84
N LEU A 302 -0.31 -8.29 16.84
CA LEU A 302 -1.19 -7.35 16.17
C LEU A 302 -1.57 -6.27 17.18
N VAL A 303 -1.29 -5.01 16.86
CA VAL A 303 -1.66 -3.86 17.68
C VAL A 303 -2.83 -3.15 17.02
N LEU A 304 -3.96 -3.07 17.71
CA LEU A 304 -5.18 -2.43 17.28
C LEU A 304 -5.35 -1.10 18.03
N LEU A 305 -5.42 -0.02 17.28
CA LEU A 305 -5.64 1.32 17.80
C LEU A 305 -7.04 1.79 17.43
N GLY A 306 -7.89 1.94 18.43
CA GLY A 306 -9.24 2.44 18.25
C GLY A 306 -9.30 3.95 17.98
N THR A 307 -10.41 4.41 17.44
CA THR A 307 -10.67 5.85 17.23
C THR A 307 -10.78 6.64 18.53
N ASP A 308 -11.05 5.97 19.64
CA ASP A 308 -11.07 6.45 21.01
C ASP A 308 -9.69 6.43 21.70
N ASP A 309 -8.62 6.17 20.95
CA ASP A 309 -7.24 6.01 21.39
C ASP A 309 -7.00 4.77 22.29
N THR A 310 -7.95 3.84 22.38
CA THR A 310 -7.71 2.55 23.05
C THR A 310 -6.71 1.72 22.26
N VAL A 311 -5.75 1.10 22.97
CA VAL A 311 -4.75 0.21 22.38
C VAL A 311 -5.00 -1.21 22.86
N ARG A 312 -5.20 -2.12 21.93
CA ARG A 312 -5.33 -3.55 22.19
C ARG A 312 -4.20 -4.31 21.52
N ARG A 313 -3.64 -5.29 22.22
CA ARG A 313 -2.55 -6.13 21.74
C ARG A 313 -3.01 -7.58 21.65
N VAL A 314 -2.82 -8.17 20.50
CA VAL A 314 -3.18 -9.56 20.23
C VAL A 314 -1.88 -10.32 19.93
N PRO A 315 -1.45 -11.26 20.79
CA PRO A 315 -0.28 -12.09 20.52
C PRO A 315 -0.48 -12.92 19.25
N LEU A 316 0.58 -13.00 18.43
CA LEU A 316 0.57 -13.78 17.21
C LEU A 316 1.55 -14.97 17.33
N PRO A 317 1.24 -16.14 16.74
CA PRO A 317 2.15 -17.28 16.74
C PRO A 317 3.47 -16.94 16.04
N ALA A 318 4.57 -17.47 16.55
CA ALA A 318 5.89 -17.30 15.92
C ALA A 318 5.93 -17.80 14.48
N MET A 319 6.78 -17.18 13.66
CA MET A 319 7.04 -17.60 12.29
C MET A 319 8.43 -18.26 12.18
N ASP A 320 8.51 -19.40 11.52
CA ASP A 320 9.79 -19.95 11.11
C ASP A 320 10.40 -19.05 10.03
N GLY A 321 11.69 -18.74 10.14
CA GLY A 321 12.34 -17.78 9.23
C GLY A 321 12.05 -16.30 9.50
N ALA A 322 11.44 -15.95 10.63
CA ALA A 322 11.33 -14.57 11.10
C ALA A 322 12.71 -13.95 11.44
N PRO A 323 12.85 -12.61 11.44
CA PRO A 323 14.07 -11.95 11.92
C PRO A 323 14.42 -12.36 13.33
N ARG A 324 15.73 -12.51 13.61
CA ARG A 324 16.23 -13.00 14.91
C ARG A 324 17.17 -11.98 15.55
N ARG A 325 17.35 -12.08 16.88
CA ARG A 325 18.38 -11.31 17.57
C ARG A 325 19.76 -11.67 17.02
N GLY A 326 20.64 -10.67 16.91
CA GLY A 326 22.00 -10.83 16.39
C GLY A 326 22.13 -10.80 14.87
N GLY A 327 21.01 -10.81 14.14
CA GLY A 327 20.92 -10.53 12.72
C GLY A 327 20.16 -9.24 12.44
N THR A 328 20.25 -8.73 11.22
CA THR A 328 19.44 -7.58 10.78
C THR A 328 17.98 -7.98 10.57
N PRO A 329 17.02 -7.03 10.60
CA PRO A 329 15.63 -7.35 10.32
C PRO A 329 15.39 -7.81 8.88
N TRP A 330 16.35 -7.60 7.98
CA TRP A 330 16.29 -7.94 6.57
C TRP A 330 16.70 -9.38 6.27
N GLU A 331 17.46 -10.02 7.18
CA GLU A 331 17.89 -11.42 7.04
C GLU A 331 16.75 -12.43 7.27
N GLY A 332 15.71 -12.03 7.99
CA GLY A 332 14.52 -12.86 8.10
C GLY A 332 13.75 -12.89 6.79
N VAL A 333 13.46 -14.08 6.27
CA VAL A 333 12.76 -14.26 4.99
C VAL A 333 11.26 -14.00 5.17
N GLN A 334 10.70 -14.45 6.31
CA GLN A 334 9.27 -14.38 6.55
C GLN A 334 8.84 -13.07 7.20
N ARG A 335 7.68 -12.59 6.77
CA ARG A 335 7.04 -11.33 7.21
C ARG A 335 5.57 -11.57 7.53
N ARG A 336 4.92 -10.55 8.06
CA ARG A 336 3.48 -10.51 8.24
C ARG A 336 2.87 -9.45 7.33
N ALA A 337 1.97 -9.88 6.46
CA ALA A 337 1.04 -8.97 5.82
C ALA A 337 -0.14 -8.69 6.76
N VAL A 338 -0.70 -7.50 6.68
CA VAL A 338 -1.94 -7.13 7.37
C VAL A 338 -2.87 -6.46 6.39
N ALA A 339 -4.15 -6.83 6.43
CA ALA A 339 -5.19 -6.19 5.65
C ALA A 339 -6.44 -5.98 6.49
N ALA A 340 -7.16 -4.92 6.19
CA ALA A 340 -8.48 -4.63 6.72
C ALA A 340 -9.28 -3.89 5.64
N SER A 341 -10.58 -3.76 5.82
CA SER A 341 -11.42 -2.92 4.99
C SER A 341 -12.06 -1.83 5.85
N PRO A 342 -12.09 -0.58 5.38
CA PRO A 342 -12.82 0.49 6.08
C PRO A 342 -14.32 0.18 6.28
N GLY A 343 -14.89 -0.72 5.47
CA GLY A 343 -16.27 -1.21 5.59
C GLY A 343 -16.47 -2.30 6.64
N SER A 344 -15.41 -2.86 7.23
CA SER A 344 -15.45 -4.07 8.07
C SER A 344 -14.72 -3.91 9.39
N ASP A 345 -15.11 -4.72 10.38
CA ASP A 345 -14.42 -4.83 11.69
C ASP A 345 -13.37 -5.96 11.70
N TRP A 346 -13.15 -6.61 10.56
CA TRP A 346 -12.17 -7.69 10.45
C TRP A 346 -10.79 -7.16 10.08
N VAL A 347 -9.78 -7.78 10.70
CA VAL A 347 -8.36 -7.61 10.38
C VAL A 347 -7.76 -8.98 10.07
N ALA A 348 -7.16 -9.11 8.91
CA ALA A 348 -6.47 -10.32 8.48
C ALA A 348 -4.95 -10.15 8.60
N VAL A 349 -4.27 -11.12 9.21
CA VAL A 349 -2.80 -11.09 9.42
C VAL A 349 -2.20 -12.43 9.02
N THR A 350 -1.17 -12.41 8.17
CA THR A 350 -0.49 -13.65 7.76
C THR A 350 0.47 -14.16 8.83
N ARG A 351 0.64 -15.47 8.84
CA ARG A 351 1.80 -16.16 9.38
C ARG A 351 2.64 -16.64 8.20
N GLY A 352 3.58 -15.79 7.76
CA GLY A 352 4.37 -16.04 6.56
C GLY A 352 5.13 -17.36 6.62
N GLY A 353 5.16 -18.09 5.50
CA GLY A 353 5.78 -19.42 5.39
C GLY A 353 4.94 -20.57 5.97
N HIS A 354 3.84 -20.28 6.67
CA HIS A 354 2.99 -21.31 7.32
C HIS A 354 1.64 -21.52 6.63
N GLY A 355 1.30 -20.70 5.63
CA GLY A 355 0.03 -20.80 4.94
C GLY A 355 -1.20 -20.50 5.81
N GLU A 356 -1.02 -19.66 6.83
CA GLU A 356 -2.08 -19.30 7.76
C GLU A 356 -2.37 -17.80 7.70
N VAL A 357 -3.66 -17.45 7.77
CA VAL A 357 -4.14 -16.07 7.96
C VAL A 357 -5.01 -16.05 9.21
N HIS A 358 -4.61 -15.28 10.20
CA HIS A 358 -5.38 -15.04 11.41
C HIS A 358 -6.40 -13.94 11.14
N LEU A 359 -7.68 -14.25 11.33
CA LEU A 359 -8.77 -13.29 11.23
C LEU A 359 -9.16 -12.84 12.64
N VAL A 360 -8.95 -11.55 12.91
CA VAL A 360 -9.16 -10.94 14.22
C VAL A 360 -10.27 -9.89 14.13
N HIS A 361 -11.19 -9.90 15.08
CA HIS A 361 -12.19 -8.84 15.21
C HIS A 361 -11.56 -7.61 15.87
N ALA A 362 -11.51 -6.48 15.16
CA ALA A 362 -10.78 -5.28 15.61
C ALA A 362 -11.28 -4.72 16.93
N GLY A 363 -12.60 -4.73 17.16
CA GLY A 363 -13.22 -4.20 18.37
C GLY A 363 -12.96 -5.03 19.62
N THR A 364 -12.89 -6.38 19.51
CA THR A 364 -12.68 -7.28 20.66
C THR A 364 -11.23 -7.76 20.79
N GLY A 365 -10.49 -7.84 19.68
CA GLY A 365 -9.17 -8.45 19.62
C GLY A 365 -9.20 -9.99 19.63
N GLU A 366 -10.37 -10.59 19.51
CA GLU A 366 -10.51 -12.04 19.47
C GLU A 366 -10.19 -12.59 18.09
N GLU A 367 -9.39 -13.68 18.02
CA GLU A 367 -9.20 -14.47 16.81
C GLU A 367 -10.50 -15.24 16.53
N ALA A 368 -11.22 -14.84 15.49
CA ALA A 368 -12.47 -15.48 15.11
C ALA A 368 -12.25 -16.73 14.26
N ALA A 369 -11.21 -16.71 13.41
CA ALA A 369 -10.90 -17.82 12.51
C ALA A 369 -9.41 -17.84 12.16
N ARG A 370 -8.95 -19.03 11.78
CA ARG A 370 -7.64 -19.24 11.17
C ARG A 370 -7.85 -19.81 9.77
N LEU A 371 -7.64 -18.96 8.78
CA LEU A 371 -7.89 -19.30 7.38
C LEU A 371 -6.66 -19.95 6.76
N ARG A 372 -6.87 -20.90 5.85
CA ARG A 372 -5.79 -21.61 5.14
C ARG A 372 -6.03 -21.59 3.64
N PRO A 373 -5.44 -20.62 2.92
CA PRO A 373 -5.64 -20.50 1.47
C PRO A 373 -5.06 -21.67 0.66
N GLY A 374 -4.20 -22.50 1.27
CA GLY A 374 -3.60 -23.66 0.59
C GLY A 374 -2.30 -23.31 -0.14
N THR A 375 -1.62 -22.24 0.27
CA THR A 375 -0.28 -21.82 -0.17
C THR A 375 0.52 -21.39 1.05
N PRO A 376 1.88 -21.49 1.05
CA PRO A 376 2.71 -21.12 2.21
C PRO A 376 2.63 -19.66 2.61
N LEU A 377 2.24 -18.75 1.71
CA LEU A 377 2.32 -17.29 1.89
C LEU A 377 3.75 -16.84 2.17
N HIS A 378 4.66 -17.22 1.26
CA HIS A 378 6.07 -16.87 1.37
C HIS A 378 6.26 -15.35 1.47
N HIS A 379 7.26 -14.93 2.25
CA HIS A 379 7.56 -13.53 2.59
C HIS A 379 6.38 -12.78 3.22
N GLY A 380 5.38 -13.52 3.72
CA GLY A 380 4.13 -13.00 4.24
C GLY A 380 3.01 -12.85 3.19
N GLY A 381 3.33 -12.97 1.91
CA GLY A 381 2.38 -12.79 0.82
C GLY A 381 1.77 -11.37 0.76
N HIS A 382 0.70 -11.22 -0.03
CA HIS A 382 -0.12 -10.01 -0.07
C HIS A 382 -1.54 -10.34 0.34
N LEU A 383 -2.16 -9.42 1.06
CA LEU A 383 -3.56 -9.51 1.48
C LEU A 383 -4.34 -8.30 1.01
N ALA A 384 -5.60 -8.50 0.64
CA ALA A 384 -6.60 -7.45 0.53
C ALA A 384 -7.92 -7.95 1.13
N LEU A 385 -8.46 -7.22 2.09
CA LEU A 385 -9.78 -7.47 2.67
C LEU A 385 -10.76 -6.46 2.05
N ARG A 386 -11.85 -6.95 1.44
CA ARG A 386 -12.77 -6.10 0.68
C ARG A 386 -14.22 -6.38 1.02
N THR A 387 -15.03 -5.31 0.99
CA THR A 387 -16.49 -5.38 0.94
C THR A 387 -16.97 -4.76 -0.37
N ARG A 388 -18.20 -5.08 -0.81
CA ARG A 388 -18.76 -4.50 -2.06
C ARG A 388 -18.87 -2.97 -2.00
N ASP A 389 -19.02 -2.41 -0.81
CA ASP A 389 -19.22 -0.98 -0.61
C ASP A 389 -17.90 -0.20 -0.46
N ASP A 390 -16.76 -0.89 -0.54
CA ASP A 390 -15.46 -0.23 -0.44
C ASP A 390 -15.19 0.63 -1.68
N GLY A 391 -14.76 1.86 -1.43
CA GLY A 391 -14.27 2.79 -2.45
C GLY A 391 -12.86 2.43 -2.97
N ALA A 392 -12.35 3.26 -3.86
CA ALA A 392 -10.94 3.24 -4.20
C ALA A 392 -10.12 3.83 -3.04
N ASP A 393 -9.07 3.10 -2.63
CA ASP A 393 -7.98 3.69 -1.88
C ASP A 393 -6.88 4.04 -2.89
N GLY A 394 -6.46 5.29 -2.93
CA GLY A 394 -5.42 5.74 -3.86
C GLY A 394 -4.06 5.05 -3.65
N ASP A 395 -3.93 4.26 -2.59
CA ASP A 395 -2.72 3.56 -2.21
C ASP A 395 -2.88 2.03 -2.24
N PRO A 396 -1.82 1.27 -2.58
CA PRO A 396 -1.85 -0.19 -2.55
C PRO A 396 -2.16 -0.73 -1.16
N VAL A 397 -3.11 -1.65 -1.08
CA VAL A 397 -3.44 -2.37 0.15
C VAL A 397 -2.38 -3.44 0.39
N GLY A 398 -1.73 -3.42 1.56
CA GLY A 398 -0.83 -4.49 1.96
C GLY A 398 0.67 -4.25 1.76
N ARG A 399 1.14 -3.01 1.55
CA ARG A 399 2.55 -2.63 1.65
C ARG A 399 3.05 -2.45 3.06
#